data_111a6e4ed2f167b900794c5700b72aac
#
_entry.id   111a6e4ed2f167b900794c5700b72aac
#
_cell.length_a   1.000
_cell.length_b   1.000
_cell.length_c   1.000
_cell.angle_alpha   90.00
_cell.angle_beta   90.00
_cell.angle_gamma   90.00
#
_symmetry.space_group_name_H-M   'P 1'
#
loop_
_entity.id
_entity.type
_entity.pdbx_description
1 polymer ?
#
loop_
_entity_poly.entity_id
_entity_poly.type
_entity_poly.pdbx_seq_one_letter_code
_entity_poly.pdbx_strand_id
1 'polypeptide(L)'
;MNNYFKVLRPGINSTFQDLGRFGLQHLGIVASGCMDQLTFCTSNKLVGNKISEGALEFAYQGPLIEHVGETALVAISGKVNFNIIKKNDEIIKGKPNESFLISNGEKIDILSTINSVYGYFSIFGGFKIEEVKGSVSTLVKAKIGPNNGDKLKVGDKIFFNKSHQADKTNRIQFDFDKDNIIRVMKGLQIHYFSKKSQEDFFSKEYKVTKLTDRMGMRLEGVKLENTVNKNIKSEGITKGSIQVPGDGQPIILLSDHPTIGGYPKIANVITADYDK
;
A
#
# COMPACT_ATOMS: atom_id res chain seq x y z
N MET A 1 20.79 3.00 -24.68
CA MET A 1 20.22 4.12 -23.88
C MET A 1 19.68 3.55 -22.58
N ASN A 2 19.81 4.27 -21.47
CA ASN A 2 19.21 3.84 -20.21
C ASN A 2 17.75 4.30 -20.18
N ASN A 3 16.83 3.36 -19.94
CA ASN A 3 15.41 3.63 -19.80
C ASN A 3 15.11 3.94 -18.33
N TYR A 4 14.53 5.10 -18.02
CA TYR A 4 14.18 5.47 -16.64
C TYR A 4 13.06 6.51 -16.59
N PHE A 5 12.43 6.62 -15.44
CA PHE A 5 11.61 7.77 -15.10
C PHE A 5 12.39 8.70 -14.18
N LYS A 6 12.41 10.00 -14.51
CA LYS A 6 12.97 11.06 -13.65
C LYS A 6 11.88 11.58 -12.75
N VAL A 7 12.11 11.58 -11.44
CA VAL A 7 11.15 12.10 -10.46
C VAL A 7 11.24 13.62 -10.42
N LEU A 8 10.18 14.30 -10.83
CA LEU A 8 10.04 15.76 -10.77
C LEU A 8 9.34 16.20 -9.47
N ARG A 9 8.37 15.42 -9.00
CA ARG A 9 7.71 15.54 -7.70
C ARG A 9 7.49 14.12 -7.15
N PRO A 10 7.93 13.80 -5.92
CA PRO A 10 7.87 12.42 -5.42
C PRO A 10 6.48 11.97 -4.95
N GLY A 11 5.51 12.88 -4.79
CA GLY A 11 4.26 12.61 -4.09
C GLY A 11 4.44 12.61 -2.57
N ILE A 12 3.39 12.23 -1.83
CA ILE A 12 3.40 12.26 -0.36
C ILE A 12 4.17 11.07 0.21
N ASN A 13 3.88 9.87 -0.28
CA ASN A 13 4.53 8.64 0.16
C ASN A 13 4.60 7.65 -1.00
N SER A 14 5.66 7.73 -1.80
CA SER A 14 5.88 6.85 -2.95
C SER A 14 7.06 5.93 -2.66
N THR A 15 6.80 4.62 -2.59
CA THR A 15 7.77 3.57 -2.24
C THR A 15 7.59 2.36 -3.15
N PHE A 16 8.66 1.61 -3.38
CA PHE A 16 8.54 0.31 -4.03
C PHE A 16 7.94 -0.71 -3.08
N GLN A 17 7.00 -1.49 -3.56
CA GLN A 17 6.37 -2.56 -2.82
C GLN A 17 6.20 -3.80 -3.72
N ASP A 18 6.22 -4.97 -3.07
CA ASP A 18 5.82 -6.26 -3.63
C ASP A 18 4.82 -6.94 -2.67
N LEU A 19 4.74 -8.25 -2.67
CA LEU A 19 3.86 -8.99 -1.74
C LEU A 19 4.42 -9.06 -0.31
N GLY A 20 5.66 -8.62 -0.10
CA GLY A 20 6.31 -8.56 1.21
C GLY A 20 7.43 -9.56 1.42
N ARG A 21 8.15 -9.35 2.51
CA ARG A 21 9.37 -10.06 2.95
C ARG A 21 9.02 -11.02 4.08
N PHE A 22 8.85 -12.30 3.77
CA PHE A 22 8.37 -13.30 4.72
C PHE A 22 9.50 -14.05 5.43
N GLY A 23 9.18 -14.67 6.59
CA GLY A 23 10.09 -15.56 7.32
C GLY A 23 11.12 -14.87 8.21
N LEU A 24 11.09 -13.54 8.35
CA LEU A 24 12.11 -12.77 9.08
C LEU A 24 11.60 -12.14 10.40
N GLN A 25 10.38 -12.45 10.82
CA GLN A 25 9.80 -11.88 12.06
C GLN A 25 10.62 -12.21 13.30
N HIS A 26 11.27 -13.39 13.34
CA HIS A 26 12.17 -13.78 14.45
C HIS A 26 13.41 -12.88 14.57
N LEU A 27 13.76 -12.13 13.52
CA LEU A 27 14.80 -11.11 13.49
C LEU A 27 14.26 -9.70 13.75
N GLY A 28 12.98 -9.56 14.11
CA GLY A 28 12.32 -8.26 14.27
C GLY A 28 11.99 -7.54 12.95
N ILE A 29 12.12 -8.21 11.80
CA ILE A 29 11.84 -7.65 10.49
C ILE A 29 10.44 -8.06 10.06
N VAL A 30 9.56 -7.08 9.90
CA VAL A 30 8.18 -7.30 9.45
C VAL A 30 8.12 -7.59 7.95
N ALA A 31 7.06 -8.27 7.52
CA ALA A 31 6.86 -8.59 6.12
C ALA A 31 6.74 -7.35 5.21
N SER A 32 6.12 -6.27 5.70
CA SER A 32 5.82 -5.10 4.88
C SER A 32 4.93 -5.48 3.67
N GLY A 33 5.23 -5.01 2.47
CA GLY A 33 4.47 -5.33 1.26
C GLY A 33 3.40 -4.29 0.95
N CYS A 34 2.69 -4.51 -0.15
CA CYS A 34 1.63 -3.62 -0.60
C CYS A 34 0.49 -3.51 0.43
N MET A 35 -0.14 -2.34 0.47
CA MET A 35 -1.26 -2.08 1.38
C MET A 35 -2.56 -2.70 0.86
N ASP A 36 -2.85 -2.51 -0.43
CA ASP A 36 -3.99 -3.06 -1.17
C ASP A 36 -3.47 -4.06 -2.20
N GLN A 37 -3.60 -5.35 -1.88
CA GLN A 37 -3.06 -6.43 -2.70
C GLN A 37 -3.81 -6.59 -4.02
N LEU A 38 -5.13 -6.40 -4.02
CA LEU A 38 -5.94 -6.53 -5.23
C LEU A 38 -5.54 -5.47 -6.25
N THR A 39 -5.45 -4.22 -5.82
CA THR A 39 -5.04 -3.10 -6.69
C THR A 39 -3.59 -3.24 -7.15
N PHE A 40 -2.69 -3.70 -6.28
CA PHE A 40 -1.30 -4.00 -6.61
C PHE A 40 -1.18 -5.09 -7.70
N CYS A 41 -1.83 -6.24 -7.51
CA CYS A 41 -1.82 -7.32 -8.49
C CYS A 41 -2.42 -6.90 -9.83
N THR A 42 -3.43 -6.04 -9.79
CA THR A 42 -4.05 -5.46 -10.98
C THR A 42 -3.09 -4.63 -11.79
N SER A 43 -2.32 -3.75 -11.16
CA SER A 43 -1.36 -2.91 -11.88
C SER A 43 -0.35 -3.75 -12.67
N ASN A 44 0.14 -4.83 -12.07
CA ASN A 44 1.05 -5.76 -12.71
C ASN A 44 0.39 -6.56 -13.84
N LYS A 45 -0.83 -7.04 -13.62
CA LYS A 45 -1.58 -7.80 -14.63
C LYS A 45 -1.89 -6.96 -15.88
N LEU A 46 -2.19 -5.67 -15.69
CA LEU A 46 -2.47 -4.73 -16.79
C LEU A 46 -1.30 -4.59 -17.77
N VAL A 47 -0.08 -4.62 -17.26
CA VAL A 47 1.14 -4.54 -18.09
C VAL A 47 1.71 -5.92 -18.47
N GLY A 48 1.08 -7.03 -18.06
CA GLY A 48 1.52 -8.38 -18.39
C GLY A 48 2.64 -8.94 -17.52
N ASN A 49 2.93 -8.33 -16.39
CA ASN A 49 3.91 -8.82 -15.42
C ASN A 49 3.35 -10.00 -14.59
N LYS A 50 4.25 -10.67 -13.86
CA LYS A 50 3.85 -11.53 -12.74
C LYS A 50 3.14 -10.69 -11.71
N ILE A 51 2.10 -11.22 -11.06
CA ILE A 51 1.31 -10.50 -10.04
C ILE A 51 2.14 -10.08 -8.82
N SER A 52 3.29 -10.72 -8.60
CA SER A 52 4.24 -10.44 -7.52
C SER A 52 5.36 -9.48 -7.91
N GLU A 53 5.39 -8.99 -9.15
CA GLU A 53 6.44 -8.07 -9.60
C GLU A 53 6.40 -6.77 -8.80
N GLY A 54 7.57 -6.22 -8.46
CA GLY A 54 7.66 -4.97 -7.72
C GLY A 54 7.00 -3.80 -8.45
N ALA A 55 6.17 -3.03 -7.74
CA ALA A 55 5.48 -1.84 -8.25
C ALA A 55 5.74 -0.63 -7.37
N LEU A 56 5.52 0.56 -7.90
CA LEU A 56 5.56 1.78 -7.11
C LEU A 56 4.18 2.02 -6.48
N GLU A 57 4.12 1.90 -5.15
CA GLU A 57 2.95 2.28 -4.36
C GLU A 57 3.03 3.77 -4.01
N PHE A 58 1.91 4.47 -4.05
CA PHE A 58 1.78 5.85 -3.59
C PHE A 58 0.51 6.03 -2.76
N ALA A 59 0.54 7.02 -1.85
CA ALA A 59 -0.59 7.33 -0.98
C ALA A 59 -1.07 8.76 -1.23
N TYR A 60 -2.39 8.95 -1.36
CA TYR A 60 -3.12 10.20 -1.58
C TYR A 60 -2.72 10.94 -2.87
N GLN A 61 -1.48 11.42 -2.97
CA GLN A 61 -0.90 12.06 -4.14
C GLN A 61 0.34 11.29 -4.56
N GLY A 62 0.39 10.83 -5.81
CA GLY A 62 1.52 10.14 -6.37
C GLY A 62 2.57 11.08 -6.99
N PRO A 63 3.61 10.51 -7.62
CA PRO A 63 4.67 11.30 -8.23
C PRO A 63 4.24 11.97 -9.53
N LEU A 64 4.95 13.05 -9.86
CA LEU A 64 5.11 13.56 -11.23
C LEU A 64 6.45 13.04 -11.74
N ILE A 65 6.41 12.24 -12.78
CA ILE A 65 7.57 11.58 -13.38
C ILE A 65 7.66 11.86 -14.88
N GLU A 66 8.88 12.05 -15.37
CA GLU A 66 9.18 12.22 -16.80
C GLU A 66 9.83 10.94 -17.34
N HIS A 67 9.30 10.44 -18.43
CA HIS A 67 9.84 9.27 -19.11
C HIS A 67 11.04 9.63 -19.98
N VAL A 68 12.13 8.87 -19.84
CA VAL A 68 13.34 9.00 -20.65
C VAL A 68 13.72 7.62 -21.19
N GLY A 69 13.73 7.48 -22.50
CA GLY A 69 14.12 6.24 -23.18
C GLY A 69 13.14 5.77 -24.24
N GLU A 70 13.14 4.47 -24.51
CA GLU A 70 12.25 3.84 -25.49
C GLU A 70 10.80 3.87 -24.99
N THR A 71 9.82 3.91 -25.90
CA THR A 71 8.39 3.82 -25.54
C THR A 71 8.13 2.61 -24.67
N ALA A 72 7.38 2.81 -23.60
CA ALA A 72 7.11 1.79 -22.58
C ALA A 72 5.60 1.63 -22.33
N LEU A 73 5.18 0.38 -22.06
CA LEU A 73 3.83 0.09 -21.59
C LEU A 73 3.77 0.22 -20.09
N VAL A 74 2.86 1.03 -19.59
CA VAL A 74 2.67 1.32 -18.18
C VAL A 74 1.20 1.22 -17.77
N ALA A 75 0.95 1.08 -16.47
CA ALA A 75 -0.40 1.13 -15.92
C ALA A 75 -0.41 1.83 -14.56
N ILE A 76 -1.53 2.49 -14.28
CA ILE A 76 -1.87 3.02 -12.96
C ILE A 76 -3.16 2.36 -12.52
N SER A 77 -3.15 1.73 -11.36
CA SER A 77 -4.32 1.05 -10.79
C SER A 77 -4.79 1.72 -9.51
N GLY A 78 -6.07 1.51 -9.21
CA GLY A 78 -6.79 2.09 -8.09
C GLY A 78 -7.79 3.16 -8.52
N LYS A 79 -8.47 3.76 -7.55
CA LYS A 79 -9.33 4.95 -7.78
C LYS A 79 -8.44 6.20 -7.81
N VAL A 80 -7.87 6.53 -8.96
CA VAL A 80 -6.81 7.54 -9.11
C VAL A 80 -7.14 8.54 -10.21
N ASN A 81 -6.90 9.82 -9.94
CA ASN A 81 -6.85 10.88 -10.96
C ASN A 81 -5.40 11.12 -11.37
N PHE A 82 -5.12 11.05 -12.66
CA PHE A 82 -3.80 11.39 -13.20
C PHE A 82 -3.91 11.98 -14.60
N ASN A 83 -2.88 12.70 -15.02
CA ASN A 83 -2.72 13.25 -16.35
C ASN A 83 -1.49 12.66 -17.04
N ILE A 84 -1.57 12.54 -18.36
CA ILE A 84 -0.44 12.31 -19.25
C ILE A 84 -0.14 13.64 -19.93
N ILE A 85 1.07 14.17 -19.76
CA ILE A 85 1.50 15.42 -20.33
C ILE A 85 2.40 15.08 -21.53
N LYS A 86 1.96 15.46 -22.72
CA LYS A 86 2.68 15.24 -23.96
C LYS A 86 3.87 16.19 -24.10
N LYS A 87 4.78 15.94 -25.06
CA LYS A 87 5.93 16.81 -25.33
C LYS A 87 5.57 18.25 -25.74
N ASN A 88 4.41 18.42 -26.31
CA ASN A 88 3.85 19.72 -26.71
C ASN A 88 3.05 20.38 -25.57
N ASP A 89 3.22 19.90 -24.34
CA ASP A 89 2.50 20.30 -23.14
C ASP A 89 0.97 20.07 -23.19
N GLU A 90 0.47 19.34 -24.17
CA GLU A 90 -0.92 18.88 -24.17
C GLU A 90 -1.19 17.95 -22.99
N ILE A 91 -2.26 18.20 -22.28
CA ILE A 91 -2.67 17.42 -21.09
C ILE A 91 -3.82 16.51 -21.48
N ILE A 92 -3.60 15.20 -21.33
CA ILE A 92 -4.61 14.17 -21.55
C ILE A 92 -4.96 13.56 -20.20
N LYS A 93 -6.24 13.53 -19.85
CA LYS A 93 -6.70 12.84 -18.65
C LYS A 93 -6.47 11.34 -18.78
N GLY A 94 -5.70 10.77 -17.87
CA GLY A 94 -5.44 9.33 -17.84
C GLY A 94 -6.64 8.51 -17.35
N LYS A 95 -6.66 7.24 -17.75
CA LYS A 95 -7.69 6.28 -17.35
C LYS A 95 -7.06 5.25 -16.40
N PRO A 96 -7.41 5.25 -15.11
CA PRO A 96 -6.92 4.24 -14.19
C PRO A 96 -7.47 2.85 -14.55
N ASN A 97 -6.74 1.81 -14.15
CA ASN A 97 -7.05 0.41 -14.42
C ASN A 97 -7.05 0.06 -15.93
N GLU A 98 -6.31 0.84 -16.71
CA GLU A 98 -6.06 0.64 -18.13
C GLU A 98 -4.56 0.86 -18.39
N SER A 99 -3.91 -0.02 -19.17
CA SER A 99 -2.52 0.19 -19.55
C SER A 99 -2.44 1.15 -20.75
N PHE A 100 -1.35 1.90 -20.83
CA PHE A 100 -1.11 2.86 -21.90
C PHE A 100 0.38 2.96 -22.25
N LEU A 101 0.67 3.45 -23.44
CA LEU A 101 2.04 3.71 -23.88
C LEU A 101 2.48 5.11 -23.46
N ILE A 102 3.70 5.21 -22.97
CA ILE A 102 4.38 6.46 -22.65
C ILE A 102 5.64 6.58 -23.50
N SER A 103 5.83 7.73 -24.13
CA SER A 103 6.95 8.00 -25.05
C SER A 103 8.00 8.91 -24.40
N ASN A 104 9.22 8.88 -24.92
CA ASN A 104 10.32 9.71 -24.42
C ASN A 104 9.94 11.19 -24.28
N GLY A 105 10.20 11.80 -23.12
CA GLY A 105 9.89 13.19 -22.79
C GLY A 105 8.44 13.47 -22.39
N GLU A 106 7.56 12.48 -22.45
CA GLU A 106 6.22 12.61 -21.86
C GLU A 106 6.28 12.44 -20.36
N LYS A 107 5.28 13.01 -19.64
CA LYS A 107 5.22 12.98 -18.19
C LYS A 107 3.92 12.35 -17.73
N ILE A 108 3.98 11.72 -16.57
CA ILE A 108 2.81 11.21 -15.82
C ILE A 108 2.69 12.02 -14.55
N ASP A 109 1.56 12.70 -14.38
CA ASP A 109 1.25 13.48 -13.18
C ASP A 109 0.12 12.81 -12.38
N ILE A 110 0.47 12.13 -11.30
CA ILE A 110 -0.49 11.46 -10.43
C ILE A 110 -0.98 12.46 -9.38
N LEU A 111 -2.21 12.96 -9.59
CA LEU A 111 -2.76 14.09 -8.86
C LEU A 111 -3.31 13.69 -7.49
N SER A 112 -4.17 12.66 -7.46
CA SER A 112 -4.84 12.24 -6.21
C SER A 112 -5.45 10.86 -6.34
N THR A 113 -5.64 10.20 -5.19
CA THR A 113 -6.61 9.10 -5.06
C THR A 113 -8.01 9.67 -4.82
N ILE A 114 -9.06 8.86 -5.07
CA ILE A 114 -10.48 9.22 -4.92
C ILE A 114 -11.13 8.20 -3.99
N ASN A 115 -11.60 8.64 -2.82
CA ASN A 115 -12.24 7.76 -1.83
C ASN A 115 -11.39 6.50 -1.54
N SER A 116 -10.07 6.64 -1.61
CA SER A 116 -9.07 5.59 -1.40
C SER A 116 -7.78 6.25 -0.94
N VAL A 117 -6.87 5.48 -0.35
CA VAL A 117 -5.57 5.98 0.10
C VAL A 117 -4.47 5.61 -0.88
N TYR A 118 -4.48 4.37 -1.38
CA TYR A 118 -3.37 3.82 -2.14
C TYR A 118 -3.68 3.65 -3.62
N GLY A 119 -2.64 3.76 -4.44
CA GLY A 119 -2.61 3.42 -5.84
C GLY A 119 -1.25 2.89 -6.24
N TYR A 120 -1.17 2.25 -7.41
CA TYR A 120 0.05 1.58 -7.87
C TYR A 120 0.38 1.97 -9.29
N PHE A 121 1.67 2.11 -9.55
CA PHE A 121 2.23 2.32 -10.88
C PHE A 121 3.15 1.16 -11.23
N SER A 122 2.88 0.51 -12.35
CA SER A 122 3.66 -0.61 -12.89
C SER A 122 4.10 -0.34 -14.32
N ILE A 123 5.18 -0.99 -14.73
CA ILE A 123 5.73 -0.96 -16.08
C ILE A 123 5.96 -2.38 -16.57
N PHE A 124 5.72 -2.63 -17.86
CA PHE A 124 6.03 -3.92 -18.48
C PHE A 124 7.50 -4.30 -18.29
N GLY A 125 7.76 -5.54 -17.88
CA GLY A 125 9.11 -6.04 -17.60
C GLY A 125 9.69 -5.61 -16.25
N GLY A 126 8.93 -4.85 -15.44
CA GLY A 126 9.30 -4.44 -14.08
C GLY A 126 10.36 -3.35 -13.99
N PHE A 127 10.53 -2.83 -12.79
CA PHE A 127 11.57 -1.86 -12.46
C PHE A 127 12.90 -2.57 -12.17
N LYS A 128 14.02 -1.90 -12.49
CA LYS A 128 15.37 -2.34 -12.08
C LYS A 128 15.64 -1.90 -10.66
N ILE A 129 15.17 -2.67 -9.72
CA ILE A 129 15.31 -2.43 -8.29
C ILE A 129 15.93 -3.65 -7.63
N GLU A 130 16.80 -3.40 -6.65
CA GLU A 130 17.49 -4.46 -5.92
C GLU A 130 16.58 -5.02 -4.81
N GLU A 131 16.54 -6.35 -4.73
CA GLU A 131 15.88 -7.02 -3.61
C GLU A 131 16.76 -6.93 -2.35
N VAL A 132 16.11 -6.60 -1.26
CA VAL A 132 16.73 -6.61 0.07
C VAL A 132 16.08 -7.71 0.91
N LYS A 133 16.84 -8.76 1.22
CA LYS A 133 16.32 -9.93 1.96
C LYS A 133 15.13 -10.59 1.27
N GLY A 134 15.22 -10.76 -0.06
CA GLY A 134 14.22 -11.46 -0.88
C GLY A 134 12.94 -10.68 -1.15
N SER A 135 12.95 -9.34 -1.06
CA SER A 135 11.80 -8.49 -1.36
C SER A 135 12.25 -7.09 -1.77
N VAL A 136 11.47 -6.46 -2.64
CA VAL A 136 11.64 -5.03 -2.99
C VAL A 136 10.76 -4.11 -2.14
N SER A 137 10.04 -4.65 -1.16
CA SER A 137 9.23 -3.82 -0.28
C SER A 137 10.08 -2.88 0.57
N THR A 138 9.73 -1.60 0.54
CA THR A 138 10.39 -0.56 1.32
C THR A 138 9.72 -0.42 2.69
N LEU A 139 10.48 -0.67 3.75
CA LEU A 139 10.11 -0.41 5.14
C LEU A 139 10.85 0.85 5.61
N VAL A 140 10.24 2.01 5.40
CA VAL A 140 10.88 3.33 5.59
C VAL A 140 11.42 3.53 7.01
N LYS A 141 10.67 3.11 8.03
CA LYS A 141 11.08 3.28 9.44
C LYS A 141 12.34 2.50 9.80
N ALA A 142 12.55 1.35 9.17
CA ALA A 142 13.74 0.51 9.42
C ALA A 142 14.83 0.71 8.38
N LYS A 143 14.63 1.56 7.38
CA LYS A 143 15.56 1.77 6.26
C LYS A 143 15.91 0.46 5.54
N ILE A 144 14.92 -0.39 5.31
CA ILE A 144 15.06 -1.67 4.61
C ILE A 144 14.33 -1.57 3.28
N GLY A 145 14.98 -1.97 2.19
CA GLY A 145 14.41 -1.99 0.84
C GLY A 145 15.21 -1.16 -0.16
N PRO A 146 14.74 -1.09 -1.42
CA PRO A 146 15.37 -0.30 -2.46
C PRO A 146 15.38 1.20 -2.11
N ASN A 147 16.13 1.98 -2.89
CA ASN A 147 16.33 3.42 -2.64
C ASN A 147 16.84 3.72 -1.22
N ASN A 148 17.78 2.89 -0.72
CA ASN A 148 18.30 2.96 0.66
C ASN A 148 17.20 2.85 1.74
N GLY A 149 16.13 2.11 1.45
CA GLY A 149 14.99 1.97 2.35
C GLY A 149 14.22 3.26 2.55
N ASP A 150 14.23 4.16 1.58
CA ASP A 150 13.53 5.45 1.66
C ASP A 150 12.47 5.59 0.55
N LYS A 151 11.57 6.57 0.74
CA LYS A 151 10.63 7.00 -0.29
C LYS A 151 11.35 7.77 -1.39
N LEU A 152 10.71 7.90 -2.56
CA LEU A 152 11.22 8.68 -3.67
C LEU A 152 11.50 10.13 -3.29
N LYS A 153 12.50 10.73 -3.94
CA LYS A 153 12.89 12.13 -3.81
C LYS A 153 12.94 12.80 -5.17
N VAL A 154 12.87 14.11 -5.19
CA VAL A 154 13.06 14.90 -6.41
C VAL A 154 14.45 14.62 -6.98
N GLY A 155 14.50 14.35 -8.28
CA GLY A 155 15.73 14.03 -9.01
C GLY A 155 16.08 12.54 -9.07
N ASP A 156 15.41 11.67 -8.32
CA ASP A 156 15.61 10.22 -8.40
C ASP A 156 15.35 9.73 -9.83
N LYS A 157 16.09 8.70 -10.23
CA LYS A 157 15.93 7.99 -11.49
C LYS A 157 15.44 6.58 -11.22
N ILE A 158 14.25 6.25 -11.68
CA ILE A 158 13.66 4.93 -11.57
C ILE A 158 13.95 4.17 -12.85
N PHE A 159 14.97 3.32 -12.84
CA PHE A 159 15.35 2.51 -13.98
C PHE A 159 14.39 1.34 -14.17
N PHE A 160 14.19 0.92 -15.42
CA PHE A 160 13.38 -0.24 -15.75
C PHE A 160 14.02 -1.08 -16.85
N ASN A 161 13.53 -2.30 -17.02
CA ASN A 161 14.02 -3.19 -18.05
C ASN A 161 13.55 -2.71 -19.42
N LYS A 162 14.25 -3.13 -20.49
CA LYS A 162 13.84 -2.83 -21.85
C LYS A 162 12.44 -3.40 -22.10
N SER A 163 11.48 -2.54 -22.47
CA SER A 163 10.16 -3.01 -22.82
C SER A 163 10.18 -3.48 -24.28
N HIS A 164 9.82 -4.74 -24.51
CA HIS A 164 9.34 -5.10 -25.83
C HIS A 164 7.95 -4.49 -25.99
N GLN A 165 7.69 -3.94 -27.17
CA GLN A 165 6.42 -3.32 -27.51
C GLN A 165 5.29 -4.32 -27.27
N ALA A 166 4.46 -4.08 -26.26
CA ALA A 166 3.20 -4.79 -26.13
C ALA A 166 2.24 -4.18 -27.15
N ASP A 167 1.82 -4.96 -28.12
CA ASP A 167 0.93 -4.51 -29.19
C ASP A 167 -0.51 -4.23 -28.71
N LYS A 168 -0.81 -4.47 -27.45
CA LYS A 168 -2.17 -4.35 -26.90
C LYS A 168 -2.18 -3.67 -25.52
N THR A 169 -3.07 -2.71 -25.38
CA THR A 169 -3.45 -2.17 -24.10
C THR A 169 -4.50 -3.09 -23.46
N ASN A 170 -4.39 -3.27 -22.14
CA ASN A 170 -5.32 -4.07 -21.33
C ASN A 170 -6.13 -3.15 -20.45
N ARG A 171 -7.37 -3.56 -20.18
CA ARG A 171 -8.26 -2.89 -19.21
C ARG A 171 -8.84 -3.92 -18.26
N ILE A 172 -8.86 -3.60 -16.99
CA ILE A 172 -9.54 -4.40 -15.97
C ILE A 172 -10.59 -3.52 -15.31
N GLN A 173 -11.83 -3.98 -15.35
CA GLN A 173 -12.94 -3.30 -14.69
C GLN A 173 -13.20 -3.99 -13.35
N PHE A 174 -13.14 -3.19 -12.27
CA PHE A 174 -13.50 -3.63 -10.94
C PHE A 174 -14.82 -3.01 -10.53
N ASP A 175 -15.60 -3.78 -9.82
CA ASP A 175 -16.66 -3.28 -8.97
C ASP A 175 -16.05 -2.97 -7.59
N PHE A 176 -15.71 -1.70 -7.37
CA PHE A 176 -15.19 -1.24 -6.08
C PHE A 176 -16.30 -0.92 -5.07
N ASP A 177 -17.55 -0.96 -5.46
CA ASP A 177 -18.70 -0.69 -4.60
C ASP A 177 -19.14 -1.95 -3.85
N LYS A 178 -18.20 -2.52 -3.13
CA LYS A 178 -18.49 -3.62 -2.20
C LYS A 178 -19.03 -3.06 -0.89
N ASP A 179 -19.77 -3.91 -0.23
CA ASP A 179 -20.28 -3.67 1.12
C ASP A 179 -19.23 -3.05 2.03
N ASN A 180 -19.58 -2.02 2.78
CA ASN A 180 -18.72 -1.37 3.77
C ASN A 180 -18.53 -2.23 5.03
N ILE A 181 -18.62 -3.56 4.90
CA ILE A 181 -18.52 -4.51 6.01
C ILE A 181 -17.10 -5.07 6.04
N ILE A 182 -16.40 -4.88 7.15
CA ILE A 182 -15.13 -5.52 7.45
C ILE A 182 -15.37 -6.67 8.42
N ARG A 183 -15.17 -7.90 7.96
CA ARG A 183 -15.36 -9.10 8.77
C ARG A 183 -14.14 -9.32 9.66
N VAL A 184 -14.38 -9.69 10.88
CA VAL A 184 -13.35 -9.95 11.89
C VAL A 184 -13.60 -11.26 12.61
N MET A 185 -12.53 -11.88 13.07
CA MET A 185 -12.56 -12.97 14.07
C MET A 185 -12.32 -12.39 15.47
N LYS A 186 -12.93 -12.97 16.48
CA LYS A 186 -12.65 -12.61 17.89
C LYS A 186 -11.18 -12.80 18.19
N GLY A 187 -10.56 -11.79 18.82
CA GLY A 187 -9.16 -11.84 19.23
C GLY A 187 -8.91 -12.75 20.41
N LEU A 188 -7.67 -13.18 20.59
CA LEU A 188 -7.28 -14.11 21.67
C LEU A 188 -7.58 -13.52 23.06
N GLN A 189 -7.51 -12.21 23.23
CA GLN A 189 -7.75 -11.53 24.50
C GLN A 189 -9.12 -10.85 24.55
N ILE A 190 -10.10 -11.26 23.74
CA ILE A 190 -11.45 -10.66 23.77
C ILE A 190 -12.09 -10.75 25.17
N HIS A 191 -11.78 -11.80 25.92
CA HIS A 191 -12.27 -12.02 27.28
C HIS A 191 -11.68 -11.06 28.32
N TYR A 192 -10.68 -10.24 27.96
CA TYR A 192 -10.14 -9.17 28.81
C TYR A 192 -11.05 -7.93 28.82
N PHE A 193 -11.92 -7.80 27.82
CA PHE A 193 -12.83 -6.66 27.68
C PHE A 193 -14.18 -6.97 28.33
N SER A 194 -14.78 -5.95 28.97
CA SER A 194 -16.13 -6.07 29.51
C SER A 194 -17.13 -6.48 28.43
N LYS A 195 -18.21 -7.18 28.78
CA LYS A 195 -19.25 -7.57 27.82
C LYS A 195 -19.77 -6.35 27.06
N LYS A 196 -19.99 -5.23 27.77
CA LYS A 196 -20.40 -3.97 27.18
C LYS A 196 -19.40 -3.48 26.14
N SER A 197 -18.09 -3.51 26.45
CA SER A 197 -17.06 -3.10 25.47
C SER A 197 -16.99 -4.01 24.27
N GLN A 198 -17.23 -5.30 24.42
CA GLN A 198 -17.33 -6.23 23.28
C GLN A 198 -18.54 -5.88 22.40
N GLU A 199 -19.70 -5.59 22.98
CA GLU A 199 -20.91 -5.18 22.25
C GLU A 199 -20.71 -3.83 21.58
N ASP A 200 -20.14 -2.85 22.28
CA ASP A 200 -19.85 -1.52 21.77
C ASP A 200 -18.91 -1.57 20.57
N PHE A 201 -17.87 -2.43 20.62
CA PHE A 201 -16.93 -2.58 19.50
C PHE A 201 -17.61 -3.01 18.19
N PHE A 202 -18.61 -3.88 18.25
CA PHE A 202 -19.31 -4.37 17.05
C PHE A 202 -20.53 -3.52 16.64
N SER A 203 -21.03 -2.65 17.52
CA SER A 203 -22.28 -1.91 17.29
C SER A 203 -22.11 -0.40 17.16
N LYS A 204 -20.98 0.16 17.58
CA LYS A 204 -20.73 1.60 17.57
C LYS A 204 -19.79 1.98 16.43
N GLU A 205 -19.89 3.23 16.02
CA GLU A 205 -19.03 3.81 14.98
C GLU A 205 -17.68 4.21 15.55
N TYR A 206 -16.64 3.99 14.73
CA TYR A 206 -15.29 4.45 14.97
C TYR A 206 -14.81 5.28 13.80
N LYS A 207 -14.19 6.41 14.09
CA LYS A 207 -13.61 7.30 13.10
C LYS A 207 -12.13 7.00 12.91
N VAL A 208 -11.68 6.90 11.67
CA VAL A 208 -10.24 6.84 11.36
C VAL A 208 -9.60 8.19 11.66
N THR A 209 -8.53 8.19 12.45
CA THR A 209 -7.83 9.41 12.84
C THR A 209 -6.72 9.78 11.84
N LYS A 210 -6.21 11.00 11.95
CA LYS A 210 -5.03 11.46 11.18
C LYS A 210 -3.73 10.75 11.59
N LEU A 211 -3.73 10.03 12.72
CA LEU A 211 -2.59 9.25 13.21
C LEU A 211 -2.61 7.83 12.61
N THR A 212 -2.74 7.78 11.29
CA THR A 212 -2.78 6.55 10.50
C THR A 212 -1.60 6.53 9.53
N ASP A 213 -0.86 5.46 9.53
CA ASP A 213 0.25 5.20 8.60
C ASP A 213 0.25 3.72 8.16
N ARG A 214 1.30 3.29 7.49
CA ARG A 214 1.44 1.89 7.05
C ARG A 214 1.60 0.88 8.22
N MET A 215 1.89 1.34 9.45
CA MET A 215 1.98 0.47 10.61
C MET A 215 0.63 0.15 11.23
N GLY A 216 -0.29 1.12 11.23
CA GLY A 216 -1.58 0.93 11.86
C GLY A 216 -2.56 2.09 11.63
N MET A 217 -3.81 1.72 11.58
CA MET A 217 -4.95 2.64 11.48
C MET A 217 -5.50 2.87 12.88
N ARG A 218 -5.29 4.09 13.41
CA ARG A 218 -5.83 4.47 14.73
C ARG A 218 -7.27 4.92 14.59
N LEU A 219 -8.11 4.34 15.43
CA LEU A 219 -9.54 4.63 15.49
C LEU A 219 -9.86 5.47 16.71
N GLU A 220 -10.88 6.31 16.63
CA GLU A 220 -11.44 7.10 17.70
C GLU A 220 -12.94 6.84 17.81
N GLY A 221 -13.41 6.50 19.00
CA GLY A 221 -14.81 6.18 19.27
C GLY A 221 -15.05 5.89 20.75
N VAL A 222 -16.06 5.05 21.02
CA VAL A 222 -16.35 4.60 22.37
C VAL A 222 -15.13 3.89 22.95
N LYS A 223 -14.74 4.27 24.16
CA LYS A 223 -13.61 3.63 24.87
C LYS A 223 -13.97 2.20 25.24
N LEU A 224 -13.08 1.29 24.89
CA LEU A 224 -13.18 -0.12 25.23
C LEU A 224 -12.48 -0.38 26.57
N GLU A 225 -13.24 -0.73 27.56
CA GLU A 225 -12.76 -1.00 28.91
C GLU A 225 -12.13 -2.39 28.99
N ASN A 226 -10.85 -2.43 29.35
CA ASN A 226 -10.14 -3.65 29.67
C ASN A 226 -10.25 -3.89 31.19
N THR A 227 -10.87 -4.99 31.58
CA THR A 227 -11.16 -5.35 32.99
C THR A 227 -10.07 -6.19 33.64
N VAL A 228 -9.11 -6.72 32.85
CA VAL A 228 -8.07 -7.62 33.38
C VAL A 228 -6.72 -6.92 33.43
N ASN A 229 -6.16 -6.50 32.32
CA ASN A 229 -4.85 -5.87 32.27
C ASN A 229 -4.68 -5.02 31.01
N LYS A 230 -4.22 -3.77 31.15
CA LYS A 230 -4.04 -2.84 30.03
C LYS A 230 -2.88 -3.24 29.12
N ASN A 231 -1.91 -3.98 29.62
CA ASN A 231 -0.79 -4.53 28.90
C ASN A 231 -0.71 -6.04 29.13
N ILE A 232 -0.28 -6.76 28.12
CA ILE A 232 0.03 -8.19 28.17
C ILE A 232 1.53 -8.40 27.95
N LYS A 233 2.03 -9.58 28.25
CA LYS A 233 3.37 -9.97 27.80
C LYS A 233 3.42 -9.87 26.27
N SER A 234 4.46 -9.22 25.75
CA SER A 234 4.63 -9.07 24.28
C SER A 234 4.59 -10.42 23.58
N GLU A 235 3.76 -10.53 22.57
CA GLU A 235 3.57 -11.72 21.76
C GLU A 235 3.60 -11.38 20.27
N GLY A 236 3.77 -12.37 19.39
CA GLY A 236 3.72 -12.19 17.95
C GLY A 236 2.39 -11.60 17.51
N ILE A 237 2.43 -10.64 16.61
CA ILE A 237 1.25 -9.99 16.04
C ILE A 237 1.28 -10.04 14.52
N THR A 238 0.13 -9.90 13.89
CA THR A 238 -0.04 -10.00 12.43
C THR A 238 -0.80 -8.79 11.87
N LYS A 239 -0.66 -8.55 10.57
CA LYS A 239 -1.56 -7.63 9.84
C LYS A 239 -3.01 -7.99 10.14
N GLY A 240 -3.86 -6.99 10.31
CA GLY A 240 -5.28 -7.15 10.64
C GLY A 240 -5.58 -7.34 12.13
N SER A 241 -4.59 -7.54 13.00
CA SER A 241 -4.82 -7.56 14.45
C SER A 241 -5.35 -6.21 14.92
N ILE A 242 -6.40 -6.20 15.74
CA ILE A 242 -6.99 -5.00 16.31
C ILE A 242 -6.62 -4.95 17.79
N GLN A 243 -5.63 -4.14 18.08
CA GLN A 243 -5.11 -3.93 19.43
C GLN A 243 -5.83 -2.78 20.12
N VAL A 244 -6.01 -2.89 21.45
CA VAL A 244 -6.59 -1.84 22.28
C VAL A 244 -5.60 -1.46 23.38
N PRO A 245 -4.86 -0.34 23.20
CA PRO A 245 -3.99 0.22 24.24
C PRO A 245 -4.77 0.69 25.47
N GLY A 246 -4.05 1.18 26.49
CA GLY A 246 -4.62 1.60 27.76
C GLY A 246 -5.57 2.82 27.70
N ASP A 247 -5.59 3.55 26.58
CA ASP A 247 -6.54 4.64 26.33
C ASP A 247 -7.92 4.14 25.86
N GLY A 248 -8.03 2.84 25.55
CA GLY A 248 -9.27 2.20 25.11
C GLY A 248 -9.62 2.44 23.64
N GLN A 249 -8.71 3.01 22.82
CA GLN A 249 -8.97 3.27 21.41
C GLN A 249 -8.35 2.17 20.52
N PRO A 250 -9.14 1.56 19.59
CA PRO A 250 -8.64 0.47 18.77
C PRO A 250 -7.58 0.93 17.74
N ILE A 251 -6.62 0.06 17.45
CA ILE A 251 -5.63 0.21 16.39
C ILE A 251 -5.66 -1.03 15.51
N ILE A 252 -6.01 -0.88 14.23
CA ILE A 252 -5.93 -1.95 13.24
C ILE A 252 -4.51 -1.98 12.69
N LEU A 253 -3.81 -3.11 12.85
CA LEU A 253 -2.44 -3.26 12.37
C LEU A 253 -2.40 -3.49 10.86
N LEU A 254 -1.52 -2.76 10.17
CA LEU A 254 -1.39 -2.74 8.72
C LEU A 254 -0.08 -3.39 8.25
N SER A 255 0.34 -3.18 7.00
CA SER A 255 1.45 -3.93 6.39
C SER A 255 2.80 -3.76 7.09
N ASP A 256 3.09 -2.59 7.66
CA ASP A 256 4.36 -2.31 8.35
C ASP A 256 4.23 -2.40 9.89
N HIS A 257 3.24 -3.17 10.40
CA HIS A 257 3.04 -3.38 11.83
C HIS A 257 4.30 -3.93 12.51
N PRO A 258 4.51 -3.70 13.82
CA PRO A 258 5.63 -4.34 14.53
C PRO A 258 5.48 -5.86 14.57
N THR A 259 6.59 -6.59 14.73
CA THR A 259 6.58 -8.06 14.78
C THR A 259 6.01 -8.61 16.08
N ILE A 260 6.11 -7.83 17.15
CA ILE A 260 5.57 -8.16 18.49
C ILE A 260 4.78 -6.98 19.04
N GLY A 261 3.82 -7.26 19.92
CA GLY A 261 3.01 -6.25 20.59
C GLY A 261 2.54 -6.70 21.96
N GLY A 262 2.37 -5.73 22.86
CA GLY A 262 2.00 -5.95 24.26
C GLY A 262 0.60 -5.41 24.61
N TYR A 263 -0.26 -5.16 23.62
CA TYR A 263 -1.63 -4.74 23.87
C TYR A 263 -2.62 -5.88 23.59
N PRO A 264 -3.69 -6.01 24.42
CA PRO A 264 -4.74 -6.99 24.17
C PRO A 264 -5.39 -6.81 22.79
N LYS A 265 -5.64 -7.92 22.11
CA LYS A 265 -6.32 -7.96 20.82
C LYS A 265 -7.80 -8.29 21.02
N ILE A 266 -8.68 -7.36 20.63
CA ILE A 266 -10.13 -7.57 20.69
C ILE A 266 -10.62 -8.40 19.51
N ALA A 267 -10.03 -8.20 18.32
CA ALA A 267 -10.40 -8.88 17.09
C ALA A 267 -9.22 -8.96 16.12
N ASN A 268 -9.39 -9.72 15.02
CA ASN A 268 -8.52 -9.74 13.86
C ASN A 268 -9.38 -9.64 12.61
N VAL A 269 -9.03 -8.73 11.69
CA VAL A 269 -9.60 -8.66 10.34
C VAL A 269 -9.24 -9.96 9.59
N ILE A 270 -10.20 -10.53 8.87
CA ILE A 270 -9.92 -11.71 8.03
C ILE A 270 -9.14 -11.32 6.78
N THR A 271 -8.29 -12.20 6.28
CA THR A 271 -7.39 -11.93 5.15
C THR A 271 -8.14 -11.46 3.89
N ALA A 272 -9.34 -12.00 3.65
CA ALA A 272 -10.17 -11.63 2.51
C ALA A 272 -10.71 -10.19 2.53
N ASP A 273 -10.56 -9.47 3.65
CA ASP A 273 -11.05 -8.10 3.83
C ASP A 273 -9.89 -7.09 4.02
N TYR A 274 -8.62 -7.51 3.81
CA TYR A 274 -7.47 -6.62 3.95
C TYR A 274 -7.41 -5.49 2.91
N ASP A 275 -8.11 -5.66 1.78
CA ASP A 275 -8.13 -4.71 0.66
C ASP A 275 -9.43 -3.85 0.64
N LYS A 276 -10.22 -3.89 1.73
CA LYS A 276 -11.43 -3.08 1.94
C LYS A 276 -11.16 -1.79 2.76
#